data_56b82890b21031b039360644b2d6aa7c
#
_entry.id   56b82890b21031b039360644b2d6aa7c
#
_cell.length_a   1.000
_cell.length_b   1.000
_cell.length_c   1.000
_cell.angle_alpha   90.00
_cell.angle_beta   90.00
_cell.angle_gamma   90.00
#
_symmetry.space_group_name_H-M   'P 1'
#
loop_
_entity.id
_entity.type
_entity.pdbx_description
1 polymer ?
#
loop_
_entity_poly.entity_id
_entity_poly.type
_entity_poly.pdbx_seq_one_letter_code
_entity_poly.pdbx_strand_id
1 'polypeptide(L)'
;MLRTHGIDAAIPARGKFILVNIPSFEMIALQDGMPVLRSRVIVGRPVSTTPELQSSIYAVRFNPAWVPTPLMVRNEGLHPIPPGPQNPLGRLMFAMDNDEFIYLHDTNERELFKRSQRALSHGCIRVEQARALAAWALDASPGEVDAMISRGSHSVPLPEEIPVSLVYFTRFPDEQG
;
A
#
# COMPACT_ATOMS: atom_id res chain seq x y z
N MET A 1 14.85 -16.71 -3.44
CA MET A 1 15.04 -17.03 -2.01
C MET A 1 15.43 -15.75 -1.27
N LEU A 2 14.49 -15.12 -0.56
CA LEU A 2 14.75 -13.86 0.18
C LEU A 2 15.66 -14.04 1.41
N ARG A 3 16.18 -15.22 1.63
CA ARG A 3 16.89 -15.64 2.85
C ARG A 3 18.31 -15.08 3.04
N THR A 4 18.86 -14.38 2.10
CA THR A 4 20.30 -14.04 2.17
C THR A 4 20.61 -12.61 2.64
N HIS A 5 19.62 -11.81 3.07
CA HIS A 5 19.83 -10.37 3.27
C HIS A 5 19.31 -9.81 4.60
N GLY A 6 19.19 -10.63 5.64
CA GLY A 6 18.72 -10.15 6.95
C GLY A 6 17.20 -9.90 7.02
N ILE A 7 16.48 -10.18 5.95
CA ILE A 7 15.01 -10.06 5.87
C ILE A 7 14.33 -11.28 6.52
N ASP A 8 15.08 -12.35 6.75
CA ASP A 8 14.56 -13.65 7.18
C ASP A 8 13.83 -13.66 8.51
N ALA A 9 14.20 -12.78 9.42
CA ALA A 9 13.67 -12.80 10.78
C ALA A 9 12.24 -12.26 10.91
N ALA A 10 11.74 -11.55 9.86
CA ALA A 10 10.46 -10.84 9.89
C ALA A 10 9.38 -11.46 8.98
N ILE A 11 9.75 -12.35 8.05
CA ILE A 11 8.81 -12.94 7.09
C ILE A 11 8.21 -14.22 7.66
N PRO A 12 6.88 -14.30 7.85
CA PRO A 12 6.25 -15.52 8.34
C PRO A 12 6.35 -16.65 7.30
N ALA A 13 6.53 -17.87 7.80
CA ALA A 13 6.63 -19.07 6.96
C ALA A 13 5.30 -19.45 6.30
N ARG A 14 4.19 -18.97 6.83
CA ARG A 14 2.84 -19.25 6.34
C ARG A 14 1.98 -18.00 6.34
N GLY A 15 0.96 -18.02 5.46
CA GLY A 15 0.00 -16.96 5.32
C GLY A 15 0.49 -15.80 4.45
N LYS A 16 -0.31 -14.76 4.43
CA LYS A 16 -0.07 -13.54 3.64
C LYS A 16 0.81 -12.57 4.41
N PHE A 17 1.71 -11.91 3.70
CA PHE A 17 2.58 -10.89 4.26
C PHE A 17 2.95 -9.87 3.20
N ILE A 18 3.05 -8.60 3.57
CA ILE A 18 3.47 -7.53 2.67
C ILE A 18 4.73 -6.88 3.21
N LEU A 19 5.73 -6.75 2.34
CA LEU A 19 6.97 -6.06 2.61
C LEU A 19 7.08 -4.85 1.67
N VAL A 20 7.23 -3.66 2.24
CA VAL A 20 7.51 -2.44 1.47
C VAL A 20 8.90 -1.97 1.82
N ASN A 21 9.77 -1.88 0.82
CA ASN A 21 11.09 -1.28 1.00
C ASN A 21 11.07 0.17 0.56
N ILE A 22 11.18 1.06 1.53
CA ILE A 22 11.04 2.51 1.31
C ILE A 22 12.08 3.05 0.33
N PRO A 23 13.39 2.77 0.47
CA PRO A 23 14.39 3.39 -0.40
C PRO A 23 14.41 2.86 -1.83
N SER A 24 13.90 1.67 -2.09
CA SER A 24 13.80 1.12 -3.45
C SER A 24 12.47 1.39 -4.13
N PHE A 25 11.49 1.95 -3.41
CA PHE A 25 10.15 2.23 -3.92
C PHE A 25 9.44 0.99 -4.45
N GLU A 26 9.55 -0.12 -3.73
CA GLU A 26 9.01 -1.41 -4.12
C GLU A 26 8.23 -2.08 -2.99
N MET A 27 7.20 -2.82 -3.39
CA MET A 27 6.41 -3.67 -2.52
C MET A 27 6.44 -5.10 -3.03
N ILE A 28 6.51 -6.05 -2.10
CA ILE A 28 6.36 -7.47 -2.39
C ILE A 28 5.26 -8.04 -1.51
N ALA A 29 4.28 -8.70 -2.11
CA ALA A 29 3.33 -9.55 -1.40
C ALA A 29 3.84 -10.99 -1.41
N LEU A 30 3.80 -11.63 -0.25
CA LEU A 30 4.26 -12.99 -0.06
C LEU A 30 3.11 -13.89 0.43
N GLN A 31 3.06 -15.09 -0.11
CA GLN A 31 2.17 -16.15 0.33
C GLN A 31 3.04 -17.32 0.79
N ASP A 32 2.93 -17.72 2.05
CA ASP A 32 3.73 -18.81 2.64
C ASP A 32 5.24 -18.63 2.40
N GLY A 33 5.72 -17.42 2.56
CA GLY A 33 7.13 -17.06 2.39
C GLY A 33 7.59 -16.89 0.94
N MET A 34 6.71 -17.07 -0.04
CA MET A 34 7.05 -16.96 -1.48
C MET A 34 6.46 -15.69 -2.09
N PRO A 35 7.23 -14.92 -2.87
CA PRO A 35 6.71 -13.76 -3.58
C PRO A 35 5.62 -14.15 -4.58
N VAL A 36 4.47 -13.48 -4.50
CA VAL A 36 3.34 -13.69 -5.42
C VAL A 36 2.95 -12.43 -6.19
N LEU A 37 3.34 -11.26 -5.70
CA LEU A 37 3.07 -9.99 -6.37
C LEU A 37 4.20 -9.00 -6.07
N ARG A 38 4.68 -8.33 -7.10
CA ARG A 38 5.59 -7.18 -6.97
C ARG A 38 4.91 -5.94 -7.53
N SER A 39 5.15 -4.80 -6.89
CA SER A 39 4.60 -3.53 -7.33
C SER A 39 5.56 -2.39 -7.07
N ARG A 40 5.60 -1.44 -7.97
CA ARG A 40 6.17 -0.13 -7.67
C ARG A 40 5.29 0.59 -6.66
N VAL A 41 5.91 1.37 -5.79
CA VAL A 41 5.20 2.22 -4.84
C VAL A 41 5.72 3.64 -4.86
N ILE A 42 4.90 4.57 -4.40
CA ILE A 42 5.27 5.93 -4.09
C ILE A 42 5.22 6.07 -2.57
N VAL A 43 6.28 6.58 -1.99
CA VAL A 43 6.43 6.78 -0.55
C VAL A 43 6.48 8.27 -0.21
N GLY A 44 6.57 8.58 1.08
CA GLY A 44 6.64 9.95 1.57
C GLY A 44 7.84 10.73 1.03
N ARG A 45 7.60 12.00 0.69
CA ARG A 45 8.64 12.97 0.31
C ARG A 45 9.55 13.27 1.50
N PRO A 46 10.76 13.86 1.28
CA PRO A 46 11.73 14.08 2.37
C PRO A 46 11.21 14.88 3.57
N VAL A 47 10.24 15.78 3.36
CA VAL A 47 9.63 16.59 4.45
C VAL A 47 8.46 15.86 5.14
N SER A 48 8.05 14.71 4.64
CA SER A 48 6.95 13.88 5.18
C SER A 48 7.26 12.41 4.92
N THR A 49 8.39 11.94 5.44
CA THR A 49 8.90 10.60 5.18
C THR A 49 7.97 9.51 5.69
N THR A 50 7.85 8.43 4.93
CA THR A 50 7.22 7.20 5.43
C THR A 50 8.12 6.59 6.52
N PRO A 51 7.61 6.37 7.74
CA PRO A 51 8.40 5.75 8.80
C PRO A 51 8.56 4.24 8.59
N GLU A 52 9.62 3.67 9.16
CA GLU A 52 9.67 2.23 9.37
C GLU A 52 8.56 1.85 10.36
N LEU A 53 7.80 0.81 10.01
CA LEU A 53 6.58 0.49 10.74
C LEU A 53 6.20 -0.98 10.54
N GLN A 54 5.68 -1.60 11.59
CA GLN A 54 4.99 -2.88 11.50
C GLN A 54 3.51 -2.64 11.83
N SER A 55 2.64 -3.09 10.95
CA SER A 55 1.19 -2.93 11.07
C SER A 55 0.48 -4.09 10.40
N SER A 56 -0.84 -4.01 10.27
CA SER A 56 -1.63 -5.01 9.57
C SER A 56 -2.76 -4.34 8.79
N ILE A 57 -3.08 -4.89 7.61
CA ILE A 57 -4.28 -4.52 6.87
C ILE A 57 -5.45 -5.31 7.44
N TYR A 58 -6.52 -4.63 7.85
CA TYR A 58 -7.72 -5.26 8.39
C TYR A 58 -8.94 -5.16 7.48
N ALA A 59 -8.91 -4.26 6.49
CA ALA A 59 -10.01 -4.08 5.55
C ALA A 59 -9.55 -3.49 4.22
N VAL A 60 -10.27 -3.78 3.15
CA VAL A 60 -10.15 -3.10 1.86
C VAL A 60 -11.36 -2.18 1.70
N ARG A 61 -11.10 -0.91 1.46
CA ARG A 61 -12.14 0.10 1.21
C ARG A 61 -12.19 0.43 -0.26
N PHE A 62 -13.40 0.35 -0.81
CA PHE A 62 -13.69 0.64 -2.21
C PHE A 62 -14.24 2.05 -2.35
N ASN A 63 -13.76 2.77 -3.36
CA ASN A 63 -14.14 4.16 -3.64
C ASN A 63 -14.13 5.02 -2.38
N PRO A 64 -12.97 5.15 -1.70
CA PRO A 64 -12.89 5.89 -0.45
C PRO A 64 -13.00 7.38 -0.69
N ALA A 65 -13.58 8.11 0.27
CA ALA A 65 -13.36 9.53 0.39
C ALA A 65 -11.96 9.78 0.96
N TRP A 66 -11.30 10.81 0.50
CA TRP A 66 -10.04 11.24 1.10
C TRP A 66 -10.28 12.31 2.17
N VAL A 67 -9.75 12.08 3.35
CA VAL A 67 -9.82 13.02 4.46
C VAL A 67 -8.39 13.38 4.86
N PRO A 68 -7.99 14.65 4.72
CA PRO A 68 -6.65 15.08 5.13
C PRO A 68 -6.52 14.99 6.66
N THR A 69 -5.29 14.74 7.13
CA THR A 69 -5.01 14.78 8.56
C THR A 69 -5.16 16.21 9.10
N PRO A 70 -5.42 16.39 10.42
CA PRO A 70 -5.48 17.72 11.00
C PRO A 70 -4.25 18.59 10.73
N LEU A 71 -3.06 17.96 10.64
CA LEU A 71 -1.82 18.65 10.31
C LEU A 71 -1.82 19.18 8.87
N MET A 72 -2.29 18.37 7.91
CA MET A 72 -2.43 18.79 6.51
C MET A 72 -3.42 19.95 6.36
N VAL A 73 -4.54 19.87 7.05
CA VAL A 73 -5.53 20.97 7.06
C VAL A 73 -4.89 22.25 7.58
N ARG A 74 -4.16 22.16 8.69
CA ARG A 74 -3.53 23.33 9.32
C ARG A 74 -2.41 23.94 8.49
N ASN A 75 -1.54 23.10 7.91
CA ASN A 75 -0.32 23.56 7.24
C ASN A 75 -0.54 23.88 5.76
N GLU A 76 -1.46 23.18 5.11
CA GLU A 76 -1.64 23.24 3.66
C GLU A 76 -3.06 23.67 3.24
N GLY A 77 -3.97 23.82 4.18
CA GLY A 77 -5.35 24.22 3.92
C GLY A 77 -6.14 23.20 3.10
N LEU A 78 -5.77 21.92 3.20
CA LEU A 78 -6.40 20.87 2.40
C LEU A 78 -7.79 20.53 2.91
N HIS A 79 -8.69 20.16 2.01
CA HIS A 79 -10.07 19.80 2.28
C HIS A 79 -10.37 18.35 1.90
N PRO A 80 -11.38 17.72 2.52
CA PRO A 80 -11.83 16.39 2.09
C PRO A 80 -12.22 16.36 0.62
N ILE A 81 -11.90 15.24 -0.05
CA ILE A 81 -12.26 15.01 -1.44
C ILE A 81 -13.18 13.79 -1.51
N PRO A 82 -14.37 13.91 -2.13
CA PRO A 82 -15.30 12.80 -2.26
C PRO A 82 -14.74 11.71 -3.19
N PRO A 83 -15.32 10.50 -3.16
CA PRO A 83 -14.96 9.44 -4.11
C PRO A 83 -15.11 9.91 -5.55
N GLY A 84 -14.19 9.49 -6.41
CA GLY A 84 -14.23 9.82 -7.83
C GLY A 84 -12.86 9.98 -8.48
N PRO A 85 -12.84 10.41 -9.77
CA PRO A 85 -11.60 10.54 -10.54
C PRO A 85 -10.61 11.57 -9.99
N GLN A 86 -11.07 12.52 -9.19
CA GLN A 86 -10.25 13.56 -8.60
C GLN A 86 -9.66 13.14 -7.24
N ASN A 87 -10.04 11.95 -6.73
CA ASN A 87 -9.62 11.50 -5.43
C ASN A 87 -8.19 10.94 -5.48
N PRO A 88 -7.26 11.46 -4.65
CA PRO A 88 -5.87 11.00 -4.64
C PRO A 88 -5.70 9.56 -4.15
N LEU A 89 -6.70 8.97 -3.47
CA LEU A 89 -6.68 7.57 -3.05
C LEU A 89 -7.06 6.60 -4.17
N GLY A 90 -7.47 7.09 -5.34
CA GLY A 90 -7.95 6.25 -6.41
C GLY A 90 -9.23 5.51 -6.03
N ARG A 91 -9.30 4.22 -6.35
CA ARG A 91 -10.47 3.38 -6.14
C ARG A 91 -10.38 2.45 -4.92
N LEU A 92 -9.19 2.32 -4.33
CA LEU A 92 -8.89 1.32 -3.32
C LEU A 92 -8.02 1.90 -2.21
N MET A 93 -8.37 1.57 -0.97
CA MET A 93 -7.59 1.85 0.21
C MET A 93 -7.49 0.58 1.06
N PHE A 94 -6.28 0.28 1.50
CA PHE A 94 -5.99 -0.84 2.39
C PHE A 94 -5.82 -0.28 3.80
N ALA A 95 -6.86 -0.40 4.62
CA ALA A 95 -6.89 0.17 5.95
C ALA A 95 -5.94 -0.56 6.90
N MET A 96 -5.09 0.18 7.58
CA MET A 96 -4.10 -0.33 8.51
C MET A 96 -4.30 0.28 9.89
N ASP A 97 -4.01 -0.50 10.92
CA ASP A 97 -4.12 -0.06 12.32
C ASP A 97 -2.75 0.35 12.87
N ASN A 98 -2.51 1.66 12.94
CA ASN A 98 -1.31 2.23 13.53
C ASN A 98 -1.54 3.69 13.94
N ASP A 99 -0.68 4.19 14.82
CA ASP A 99 -0.77 5.56 15.34
C ASP A 99 -0.17 6.61 14.40
N GLU A 100 0.51 6.18 13.33
CA GLU A 100 1.15 7.06 12.34
C GLU A 100 0.22 7.47 11.20
N PHE A 101 -1.02 6.98 11.17
CA PHE A 101 -2.00 7.21 10.10
C PHE A 101 -1.50 6.80 8.71
N ILE A 102 -0.67 5.76 8.65
CA ILE A 102 -0.13 5.21 7.41
C ILE A 102 -1.04 4.09 6.91
N TYR A 103 -1.30 4.09 5.61
CA TYR A 103 -2.02 3.03 4.91
C TYR A 103 -1.51 2.89 3.47
N LEU A 104 -1.88 1.81 2.81
CA LEU A 104 -1.64 1.59 1.39
C LEU A 104 -2.88 2.02 0.61
N HIS A 105 -2.70 2.57 -0.59
CA HIS A 105 -3.83 2.96 -1.43
C HIS A 105 -3.46 3.03 -2.92
N ASP A 106 -4.48 3.03 -3.75
CA ASP A 106 -4.42 3.35 -5.17
C ASP A 106 -4.15 4.85 -5.37
N THR A 107 -4.12 5.30 -6.59
CA THR A 107 -3.96 6.73 -6.92
C THR A 107 -4.59 7.06 -8.26
N ASN A 108 -5.01 8.31 -8.43
CA ASN A 108 -5.42 8.86 -9.71
C ASN A 108 -4.24 9.39 -10.55
N GLU A 109 -3.05 9.51 -9.96
CA GLU A 109 -1.82 10.01 -10.61
C GLU A 109 -0.89 8.85 -11.00
N ARG A 110 -1.36 7.96 -11.86
CA ARG A 110 -0.67 6.71 -12.19
C ARG A 110 0.63 6.91 -12.98
N GLU A 111 0.76 7.99 -13.72
CA GLU A 111 1.96 8.32 -14.49
C GLU A 111 3.19 8.53 -13.60
N LEU A 112 3.01 8.87 -12.32
CA LEU A 112 4.11 9.08 -11.37
C LEU A 112 4.89 7.81 -11.08
N PHE A 113 4.31 6.63 -11.27
CA PHE A 113 5.03 5.37 -11.13
C PHE A 113 6.15 5.17 -12.14
N LYS A 114 6.13 5.90 -13.26
CA LYS A 114 7.18 5.86 -14.28
C LYS A 114 8.47 6.57 -13.85
N ARG A 115 8.41 7.39 -12.80
CA ARG A 115 9.59 8.08 -12.28
C ARG A 115 10.52 7.10 -11.57
N SER A 116 11.83 7.31 -11.67
CA SER A 116 12.82 6.56 -10.90
C SER A 116 12.83 6.98 -9.43
N GLN A 117 12.65 8.27 -9.13
CA GLN A 117 12.52 8.81 -7.79
C GLN A 117 11.04 8.95 -7.44
N ARG A 118 10.57 8.17 -6.45
CA ARG A 118 9.16 8.10 -6.09
C ARG A 118 8.87 8.45 -4.63
N ALA A 119 9.69 9.30 -4.02
CA ALA A 119 9.42 9.89 -2.71
C ALA A 119 8.58 11.17 -2.87
N LEU A 120 7.26 11.03 -3.07
CA LEU A 120 6.37 12.08 -3.56
C LEU A 120 5.12 12.31 -2.72
N SER A 121 4.76 11.40 -1.79
CA SER A 121 3.53 11.48 -1.02
C SER A 121 3.68 12.25 0.29
N HIS A 122 2.59 12.39 1.04
CA HIS A 122 2.59 12.95 2.40
C HIS A 122 2.93 11.91 3.49
N GLY A 123 3.33 10.69 3.10
CA GLY A 123 3.70 9.61 4.01
C GLY A 123 3.03 8.29 3.71
N CYS A 124 1.78 8.28 3.28
CA CYS A 124 1.10 7.07 2.85
C CYS A 124 1.69 6.50 1.57
N ILE A 125 1.47 5.21 1.35
CA ILE A 125 2.09 4.45 0.27
C ILE A 125 1.09 4.24 -0.85
N ARG A 126 1.38 4.80 -2.02
CA ARG A 126 0.62 4.57 -3.25
C ARG A 126 1.14 3.31 -3.93
N VAL A 127 0.24 2.40 -4.28
CA VAL A 127 0.56 1.10 -4.88
C VAL A 127 0.12 1.08 -6.34
N GLU A 128 1.05 0.81 -7.25
CA GLU A 128 0.72 0.74 -8.68
C GLU A 128 -0.22 -0.43 -8.97
N GLN A 129 0.08 -1.61 -8.44
CA GLN A 129 -0.71 -2.84 -8.63
C GLN A 129 -1.82 -2.98 -7.58
N ALA A 130 -2.54 -1.90 -7.28
CA ALA A 130 -3.54 -1.89 -6.22
C ALA A 130 -4.69 -2.89 -6.45
N ARG A 131 -5.16 -3.04 -7.69
CA ARG A 131 -6.22 -4.00 -8.03
C ARG A 131 -5.76 -5.44 -7.85
N ALA A 132 -4.56 -5.77 -8.29
CA ALA A 132 -3.97 -7.10 -8.09
C ALA A 132 -3.76 -7.38 -6.60
N LEU A 133 -3.34 -6.37 -5.82
CA LEU A 133 -3.19 -6.48 -4.37
C LEU A 133 -4.54 -6.74 -3.70
N ALA A 134 -5.60 -6.04 -4.09
CA ALA A 134 -6.95 -6.27 -3.56
C ALA A 134 -7.46 -7.67 -3.89
N ALA A 135 -7.26 -8.14 -5.11
CA ALA A 135 -7.65 -9.49 -5.52
C ALA A 135 -6.95 -10.55 -4.66
N TRP A 136 -5.65 -10.43 -4.48
CA TRP A 136 -4.91 -11.34 -3.61
C TRP A 136 -5.33 -11.24 -2.15
N ALA A 137 -5.50 -10.04 -1.62
CA ALA A 137 -5.88 -9.82 -0.22
C ALA A 137 -7.26 -10.41 0.10
N LEU A 138 -8.20 -10.33 -0.83
CA LEU A 138 -9.58 -10.80 -0.68
C LEU A 138 -9.81 -12.23 -1.19
N ASP A 139 -8.79 -12.89 -1.70
CA ASP A 139 -8.93 -14.19 -2.39
C ASP A 139 -9.99 -14.13 -3.50
N ALA A 140 -10.00 -13.05 -4.25
CA ALA A 140 -10.94 -12.76 -5.31
C ALA A 140 -10.23 -12.70 -6.67
N SER A 141 -11.00 -12.85 -7.75
CA SER A 141 -10.51 -12.61 -9.09
C SER A 141 -10.45 -11.10 -9.38
N PRO A 142 -9.63 -10.66 -10.37
CA PRO A 142 -9.65 -9.26 -10.81
C PRO A 142 -11.04 -8.77 -11.25
N GLY A 143 -11.83 -9.63 -11.89
CA GLY A 143 -13.20 -9.32 -12.28
C GLY A 143 -14.15 -9.10 -11.09
N GLU A 144 -13.98 -9.87 -10.02
CA GLU A 144 -14.72 -9.67 -8.78
C GLU A 144 -14.34 -8.35 -8.10
N VAL A 145 -13.06 -7.97 -8.12
CA VAL A 145 -12.61 -6.66 -7.64
C VAL A 145 -13.25 -5.54 -8.45
N ASP A 146 -13.28 -5.65 -9.76
CA ASP A 146 -13.95 -4.67 -10.63
C ASP A 146 -15.44 -4.54 -10.33
N ALA A 147 -16.12 -5.66 -10.08
CA ALA A 147 -17.52 -5.66 -9.67
C ALA A 147 -17.72 -4.96 -8.32
N MET A 148 -16.82 -5.16 -7.37
CA MET A 148 -16.84 -4.46 -6.08
C MET A 148 -16.63 -2.96 -6.25
N ILE A 149 -15.70 -2.53 -7.10
CA ILE A 149 -15.50 -1.12 -7.43
C ILE A 149 -16.79 -0.51 -8.02
N SER A 150 -17.47 -1.23 -8.87
CA SER A 150 -18.72 -0.77 -9.53
C SER A 150 -19.89 -0.61 -8.55
N ARG A 151 -19.85 -1.23 -7.38
CA ARG A 151 -20.91 -1.10 -6.35
C ARG A 151 -20.87 0.21 -5.57
N GLY A 152 -19.88 1.06 -5.80
CA GLY A 152 -19.72 2.32 -5.07
C GLY A 152 -18.92 2.17 -3.78
N SER A 153 -19.06 3.13 -2.88
CA SER A 153 -18.29 3.21 -1.64
C SER A 153 -18.74 2.17 -0.63
N HIS A 154 -17.84 1.28 -0.23
CA HIS A 154 -18.06 0.30 0.83
C HIS A 154 -16.73 -0.24 1.34
N SER A 155 -16.77 -0.93 2.47
CA SER A 155 -15.61 -1.56 3.09
C SER A 155 -15.84 -3.06 3.24
N VAL A 156 -14.79 -3.84 2.92
CA VAL A 156 -14.81 -5.29 3.10
C VAL A 156 -13.73 -5.66 4.13
N PRO A 157 -14.11 -6.14 5.31
CA PRO A 157 -13.15 -6.59 6.31
C PRO A 157 -12.44 -7.86 5.83
N LEU A 158 -11.16 -8.00 6.17
CA LEU A 158 -10.42 -9.24 5.93
C LEU A 158 -10.74 -10.27 7.02
N PRO A 159 -10.94 -11.55 6.67
CA PRO A 159 -11.11 -12.63 7.65
C PRO A 159 -9.91 -12.77 8.58
N GLU A 160 -8.72 -12.64 8.01
CA GLU A 160 -7.45 -12.56 8.72
C GLU A 160 -6.71 -11.30 8.29
N GLU A 161 -6.21 -10.55 9.25
CA GLU A 161 -5.38 -9.39 9.00
C GLU A 161 -4.11 -9.79 8.26
N ILE A 162 -3.64 -8.95 7.34
CA ILE A 162 -2.39 -9.17 6.61
C ILE A 162 -1.30 -8.33 7.23
N PRO A 163 -0.27 -8.93 7.84
CA PRO A 163 0.86 -8.19 8.37
C PRO A 163 1.60 -7.42 7.27
N VAL A 164 1.99 -6.19 7.59
CA VAL A 164 2.75 -5.30 6.70
C VAL A 164 3.97 -4.81 7.45
N SER A 165 5.15 -4.94 6.83
CA SER A 165 6.37 -4.31 7.32
C SER A 165 6.86 -3.27 6.32
N LEU A 166 7.00 -2.03 6.80
CA LEU A 166 7.64 -0.95 6.08
C LEU A 166 9.09 -0.90 6.55
N VAL A 167 10.03 -1.14 5.66
CA VAL A 167 11.45 -1.29 6.00
C VAL A 167 12.33 -0.35 5.19
N TYR A 168 13.53 -0.13 5.67
CA TYR A 168 14.54 0.68 5.02
C TYR A 168 15.79 -0.15 4.79
N PHE A 169 15.79 -0.96 3.72
CA PHE A 169 16.95 -1.76 3.33
C PHE A 169 17.70 -1.11 2.17
N THR A 170 19.00 -0.91 2.33
CA THR A 170 19.87 -0.38 1.28
C THR A 170 20.16 -1.41 0.18
N ARG A 171 19.88 -2.69 0.45
CA ARG A 171 19.93 -3.79 -0.52
C ARG A 171 18.62 -4.54 -0.47
N PHE A 172 17.91 -4.52 -1.56
CA PHE A 172 16.63 -5.22 -1.71
C PHE A 172 16.74 -6.16 -2.90
N PRO A 173 16.27 -7.41 -2.78
CA PRO A 173 16.39 -8.37 -3.88
C PRO A 173 15.65 -7.87 -5.12
N ASP A 174 16.36 -7.76 -6.23
CA ASP A 174 15.75 -7.51 -7.53
C ASP A 174 15.15 -8.79 -8.13
N GLU A 175 14.60 -8.69 -9.32
CA GLU A 175 13.98 -9.84 -10.00
C GLU A 175 14.97 -10.98 -10.33
N GLN A 176 16.25 -10.72 -10.17
CA GLN A 176 17.32 -11.69 -10.49
C GLN A 176 17.94 -12.34 -9.24
N GLY A 177 17.47 -12.02 -8.05
CA GLY A 177 17.93 -12.65 -6.82
C GLY A 177 18.33 -11.81 -5.70
#